data_2abf594c137de8ee71100a366d12e349
#
_entry.id   2abf594c137de8ee71100a366d12e349
#
_cell.length_a   1.000
_cell.length_b   1.000
_cell.length_c   1.000
_cell.angle_alpha   90.00
_cell.angle_beta   90.00
_cell.angle_gamma   90.00
#
_symmetry.space_group_name_H-M   'P 1'
#
loop_
_entity.id
_entity.type
_entity.pdbx_description
1 polymer ?
#
loop_
_entity_poly.entity_id
_entity_poly.type
_entity_poly.pdbx_seq_one_letter_code
_entity_poly.pdbx_strand_id
1 'polypeptide(L)'
;MPETRYFIENFTSALRMLGKTPGGGILELRHGAGAFATGMPFAGENYALFDDCSSEEETARVLGFFEHRKLPFISMQLPELKKEVSEVLEKRGLSIRAEYNAMSMRISFSGREQDQYVKRATDKSGAAKWAEAAWTGFGGELPVPESYNSFSAYLSSCPENRLYYLEKEGVPLCSALLHSADSSCGLYYFATRPEARRQGLAARLMDSLADHASHFSENMVLLATEMGAKMYKNYGFTGLMRVSVLSGSDDI
;
A
#
# COMPACT_ATOMS: atom_id res chain seq x y z
N MET A 1 12.59 -16.89 5.68
CA MET A 1 11.37 -17.71 5.73
C MET A 1 10.60 -17.48 4.45
N PRO A 2 9.84 -18.47 3.92
CA PRO A 2 9.10 -18.30 2.64
C PRO A 2 8.14 -17.11 2.65
N GLU A 3 7.48 -16.86 3.77
CA GLU A 3 6.48 -15.80 3.91
C GLU A 3 7.09 -14.39 3.77
N THR A 4 8.30 -14.18 4.27
CA THR A 4 9.04 -12.92 4.10
C THR A 4 9.31 -12.63 2.63
N ARG A 5 9.66 -13.68 1.87
CA ARG A 5 9.85 -13.58 0.42
C ARG A 5 8.55 -13.20 -0.30
N TYR A 6 7.42 -13.81 0.05
CA TYR A 6 6.11 -13.46 -0.51
C TYR A 6 5.76 -11.99 -0.29
N PHE A 7 6.05 -11.48 0.93
CA PHE A 7 5.84 -10.06 1.21
C PHE A 7 6.73 -9.17 0.33
N ILE A 8 8.04 -9.42 0.27
CA ILE A 8 8.99 -8.57 -0.47
C ILE A 8 8.64 -8.57 -1.96
N GLU A 9 8.39 -9.74 -2.57
CA GLU A 9 8.03 -9.86 -3.98
C GLU A 9 6.73 -9.14 -4.30
N ASN A 10 5.68 -9.31 -3.49
CA ASN A 10 4.40 -8.66 -3.69
C ASN A 10 4.51 -7.14 -3.48
N PHE A 11 5.18 -6.72 -2.42
CA PHE A 11 5.36 -5.30 -2.11
C PHE A 11 6.12 -4.57 -3.21
N THR A 12 7.23 -5.14 -3.68
CA THR A 12 8.00 -4.57 -4.79
C THR A 12 7.19 -4.56 -6.09
N SER A 13 6.40 -5.61 -6.37
CA SER A 13 5.47 -5.64 -7.52
C SER A 13 4.45 -4.50 -7.45
N ALA A 14 3.85 -4.28 -6.27
CA ALA A 14 2.92 -3.18 -6.06
C ALA A 14 3.59 -1.82 -6.27
N LEU A 15 4.80 -1.60 -5.76
CA LEU A 15 5.55 -0.36 -5.99
C LEU A 15 5.87 -0.14 -7.47
N ARG A 16 6.26 -1.18 -8.21
CA ARG A 16 6.46 -1.10 -9.66
C ARG A 16 5.17 -0.74 -10.39
N MET A 17 4.05 -1.31 -9.99
CA MET A 17 2.73 -0.98 -10.53
C MET A 17 2.41 0.49 -10.27
N LEU A 18 2.64 1.01 -9.06
CA LEU A 18 2.46 2.43 -8.74
C LEU A 18 3.33 3.34 -9.61
N GLY A 19 4.60 2.99 -9.80
CA GLY A 19 5.53 3.76 -10.65
C GLY A 19 5.17 3.80 -12.14
N LYS A 20 4.29 2.92 -12.61
CA LYS A 20 3.74 2.91 -13.98
C LYS A 20 2.49 3.78 -14.16
N THR A 21 2.03 4.47 -13.11
CA THR A 21 0.94 5.45 -13.21
C THR A 21 1.26 6.49 -14.29
N PRO A 22 0.27 6.97 -15.09
CA PRO A 22 0.51 8.06 -16.01
C PRO A 22 1.10 9.30 -15.29
N GLY A 23 2.25 9.76 -15.72
CA GLY A 23 3.04 10.80 -15.03
C GLY A 23 4.00 10.27 -13.96
N GLY A 24 3.97 8.98 -13.67
CA GLY A 24 4.85 8.31 -12.72
C GLY A 24 6.26 8.06 -13.25
N GLY A 25 7.02 7.30 -12.49
CA GLY A 25 8.38 6.91 -12.88
C GLY A 25 9.00 5.89 -11.94
N ILE A 26 9.95 5.14 -12.48
CA ILE A 26 10.66 4.08 -11.77
C ILE A 26 12.16 4.27 -11.96
N LEU A 27 12.91 4.15 -10.88
CA LEU A 27 14.34 3.92 -10.87
C LEU A 27 14.59 2.66 -10.05
N GLU A 28 14.84 1.54 -10.71
CA GLU A 28 15.18 0.29 -10.03
C GLU A 28 16.69 0.17 -9.84
N LEU A 29 17.07 -0.23 -8.64
CA LEU A 29 18.43 -0.54 -8.26
C LEU A 29 18.55 -2.07 -8.04
N ARG A 30 19.73 -2.50 -7.64
CA ARG A 30 19.95 -3.92 -7.34
C ARG A 30 19.07 -4.36 -6.17
N HIS A 31 18.72 -5.63 -6.17
CA HIS A 31 17.95 -6.31 -5.10
C HIS A 31 16.56 -5.75 -4.79
N GLY A 32 15.97 -4.97 -5.70
CA GLY A 32 14.62 -4.46 -5.56
C GLY A 32 14.51 -3.09 -4.87
N ALA A 33 15.63 -2.53 -4.38
CA ALA A 33 15.66 -1.16 -3.90
C ALA A 33 15.49 -0.15 -5.05
N GLY A 34 14.95 1.04 -4.75
CA GLY A 34 14.81 2.07 -5.78
C GLY A 34 13.80 3.16 -5.46
N ALA A 35 13.39 3.88 -6.50
CA ALA A 35 12.37 4.91 -6.45
C ALA A 35 11.17 4.53 -7.32
N PHE A 36 9.97 4.70 -6.77
CA PHE A 36 8.71 4.39 -7.41
C PHE A 36 7.75 5.56 -7.17
N ALA A 37 7.51 6.36 -8.17
CA ALA A 37 6.70 7.57 -8.06
C ALA A 37 5.42 7.44 -8.87
N THR A 38 4.27 7.75 -8.27
CA THR A 38 3.01 7.91 -9.01
C THR A 38 2.95 9.22 -9.79
N GLY A 39 3.81 10.20 -9.42
CA GLY A 39 3.78 11.55 -9.94
C GLY A 39 2.76 12.47 -9.23
N MET A 40 2.01 11.94 -8.26
CA MET A 40 1.10 12.75 -7.46
C MET A 40 1.85 13.62 -6.43
N PRO A 41 1.31 14.79 -6.06
CA PRO A 41 1.94 15.71 -5.13
C PRO A 41 1.76 15.31 -3.65
N PHE A 42 1.62 14.02 -3.37
CA PHE A 42 1.41 13.46 -2.04
C PHE A 42 2.58 12.54 -1.68
N ALA A 43 3.22 12.78 -0.53
CA ALA A 43 4.39 12.01 -0.11
C ALA A 43 4.07 10.51 0.02
N GLY A 44 2.90 10.17 0.57
CA GLY A 44 2.46 8.79 0.78
C GLY A 44 2.16 8.00 -0.50
N GLU A 45 2.26 8.62 -1.67
CA GLU A 45 2.06 7.96 -2.98
C GLU A 45 3.35 7.85 -3.80
N ASN A 46 4.49 8.27 -3.24
CA ASN A 46 5.80 8.19 -3.88
C ASN A 46 6.79 7.54 -2.90
N TYR A 47 7.47 6.51 -3.35
CA TYR A 47 8.20 5.60 -2.46
C TYR A 47 9.68 5.48 -2.84
N ALA A 48 10.57 5.75 -1.90
CA ALA A 48 11.94 5.29 -1.92
C ALA A 48 12.04 3.99 -1.12
N LEU A 49 12.59 2.93 -1.69
CA LEU A 49 12.81 1.66 -1.02
C LEU A 49 14.31 1.41 -0.87
N PHE A 50 14.75 1.05 0.33
CA PHE A 50 16.13 0.68 0.63
C PHE A 50 16.18 -0.62 1.41
N ASP A 51 17.22 -1.40 1.17
CA ASP A 51 17.53 -2.66 1.83
C ASP A 51 19.01 -2.73 2.29
N ASP A 52 19.40 -3.85 2.86
CA ASP A 52 20.76 -4.11 3.36
C ASP A 52 21.85 -4.13 2.25
N CYS A 53 21.45 -4.22 0.99
CA CYS A 53 22.34 -4.20 -0.16
C CYS A 53 22.58 -2.79 -0.71
N SER A 54 21.74 -1.81 -0.34
CA SER A 54 21.84 -0.42 -0.80
C SER A 54 23.19 0.19 -0.45
N SER A 55 23.71 1.03 -1.33
CA SER A 55 24.96 1.78 -1.15
C SER A 55 24.69 3.27 -1.03
N GLU A 56 25.68 4.04 -0.57
CA GLU A 56 25.63 5.50 -0.50
C GLU A 56 25.36 6.12 -1.89
N GLU A 57 26.04 5.61 -2.94
CA GLU A 57 25.85 6.09 -4.31
C GLU A 57 24.43 5.82 -4.81
N GLU A 58 23.92 4.60 -4.58
CA GLU A 58 22.54 4.23 -4.95
C GLU A 58 21.51 5.06 -4.18
N THR A 59 21.75 5.31 -2.90
CA THR A 59 20.91 6.20 -2.08
C THR A 59 20.86 7.61 -2.65
N ALA A 60 22.03 8.20 -3.01
CA ALA A 60 22.07 9.51 -3.63
C ALA A 60 21.30 9.56 -4.97
N ARG A 61 21.36 8.50 -5.77
CA ARG A 61 20.61 8.40 -7.04
C ARG A 61 19.10 8.36 -6.81
N VAL A 62 18.62 7.61 -5.80
CA VAL A 62 17.19 7.55 -5.45
C VAL A 62 16.71 8.92 -4.97
N LEU A 63 17.44 9.58 -4.10
CA LEU A 63 17.09 10.93 -3.62
C LEU A 63 17.06 11.94 -4.76
N GLY A 64 18.08 11.92 -5.63
CA GLY A 64 18.14 12.75 -6.84
C GLY A 64 16.96 12.54 -7.80
N PHE A 65 16.41 11.32 -7.88
CA PHE A 65 15.24 11.03 -8.69
C PHE A 65 14.02 11.85 -8.25
N PHE A 66 13.76 11.96 -6.95
CA PHE A 66 12.65 12.74 -6.41
C PHE A 66 12.91 14.24 -6.44
N GLU A 67 14.14 14.67 -6.10
CA GLU A 67 14.57 16.08 -6.18
C GLU A 67 14.37 16.64 -7.59
N HIS A 68 14.83 15.91 -8.61
CA HIS A 68 14.71 16.32 -10.02
C HIS A 68 13.26 16.47 -10.47
N ARG A 69 12.38 15.63 -9.95
CA ARG A 69 10.93 15.66 -10.24
C ARG A 69 10.16 16.61 -9.34
N LYS A 70 10.79 17.15 -8.29
CA LYS A 70 10.15 17.98 -7.25
C LYS A 70 8.96 17.27 -6.61
N LEU A 71 9.07 15.97 -6.40
CA LEU A 71 8.02 15.14 -5.80
C LEU A 71 8.34 14.90 -4.32
N PRO A 72 7.36 15.11 -3.42
CA PRO A 72 7.47 14.63 -2.05
C PRO A 72 7.42 13.10 -2.05
N PHE A 73 8.10 12.46 -1.10
CA PHE A 73 8.14 11.01 -1.00
C PHE A 73 8.32 10.56 0.45
N ILE A 74 7.99 9.30 0.71
CA ILE A 74 8.38 8.59 1.92
C ILE A 74 9.45 7.56 1.57
N SER A 75 10.38 7.37 2.49
CA SER A 75 11.39 6.32 2.40
C SER A 75 10.96 5.13 3.25
N MET A 76 10.93 3.94 2.66
CA MET A 76 10.71 2.69 3.35
C MET A 76 12.00 1.91 3.45
N GLN A 77 12.37 1.57 4.67
CA GLN A 77 13.57 0.80 4.96
C GLN A 77 13.17 -0.61 5.36
N LEU A 78 13.63 -1.57 4.56
CA LEU A 78 13.63 -2.97 4.98
C LEU A 78 14.68 -3.16 6.09
N PRO A 79 14.54 -4.18 6.96
CA PRO A 79 15.43 -4.34 8.11
C PRO A 79 16.91 -4.33 7.73
N GLU A 80 17.74 -3.83 8.67
CA GLU A 80 19.20 -3.93 8.63
C GLU A 80 19.90 -3.06 7.56
N LEU A 81 19.44 -1.82 7.37
CA LEU A 81 20.20 -0.87 6.54
C LEU A 81 21.63 -0.70 7.05
N LYS A 82 22.55 -0.56 6.10
CA LYS A 82 23.92 -0.14 6.41
C LYS A 82 23.92 1.23 7.05
N LYS A 83 24.84 1.43 7.99
CA LYS A 83 24.99 2.70 8.70
C LYS A 83 25.19 3.88 7.76
N GLU A 84 25.98 3.69 6.70
CA GLU A 84 26.28 4.71 5.70
C GLU A 84 25.02 5.20 4.99
N VAL A 85 24.09 4.28 4.67
CA VAL A 85 22.80 4.61 4.05
C VAL A 85 21.95 5.45 5.00
N SER A 86 21.84 5.03 6.26
CA SER A 86 21.10 5.77 7.29
C SER A 86 21.66 7.17 7.48
N GLU A 87 22.98 7.34 7.54
CA GLU A 87 23.63 8.64 7.67
C GLU A 87 23.36 9.57 6.48
N VAL A 88 23.29 9.03 5.24
CA VAL A 88 22.93 9.82 4.06
C VAL A 88 21.50 10.33 4.16
N LEU A 89 20.58 9.47 4.57
CA LEU A 89 19.16 9.83 4.73
C LEU A 89 18.98 10.91 5.80
N GLU A 90 19.63 10.76 6.96
CA GLU A 90 19.61 11.74 8.05
C GLU A 90 20.19 13.09 7.62
N LYS A 91 21.33 13.12 6.92
CA LYS A 91 21.94 14.35 6.38
C LYS A 91 21.03 15.08 5.38
N ARG A 92 20.10 14.37 4.75
CA ARG A 92 19.08 14.94 3.86
C ARG A 92 17.78 15.31 4.60
N GLY A 93 17.78 15.27 5.93
CA GLY A 93 16.67 15.67 6.77
C GLY A 93 15.56 14.62 6.91
N LEU A 94 15.79 13.39 6.42
CA LEU A 94 14.86 12.29 6.58
C LEU A 94 15.02 11.68 7.97
N SER A 95 13.93 11.55 8.71
CA SER A 95 13.91 10.90 10.03
C SER A 95 12.78 9.90 10.12
N ILE A 96 12.94 8.88 10.98
CA ILE A 96 11.89 7.87 11.21
C ILE A 96 10.65 8.58 11.77
N ARG A 97 9.54 8.42 11.08
CA ARG A 97 8.21 8.97 11.45
C ARG A 97 7.24 7.89 11.89
N ALA A 98 7.41 6.68 11.38
CA ALA A 98 6.55 5.55 11.71
C ALA A 98 7.31 4.22 11.58
N GLU A 99 6.81 3.23 12.31
CA GLU A 99 7.21 1.84 12.19
C GLU A 99 5.99 1.03 11.73
N TYR A 100 6.14 0.33 10.61
CA TYR A 100 5.09 -0.55 10.10
C TYR A 100 5.47 -2.01 10.28
N ASN A 101 4.48 -2.86 10.34
CA ASN A 101 4.66 -4.31 10.47
C ASN A 101 4.31 -4.96 9.13
N ALA A 102 5.28 -5.55 8.46
CA ALA A 102 5.01 -6.49 7.39
C ALA A 102 4.40 -7.75 7.99
N MET A 103 3.28 -8.19 7.44
CA MET A 103 2.52 -9.31 7.99
C MET A 103 2.05 -10.24 6.86
N SER A 104 1.85 -11.51 7.19
CA SER A 104 1.28 -12.51 6.29
C SER A 104 0.22 -13.35 6.98
N MET A 105 -0.68 -13.90 6.17
CA MET A 105 -1.67 -14.87 6.59
C MET A 105 -1.86 -15.91 5.47
N ARG A 106 -1.95 -17.17 5.83
CA ARG A 106 -2.45 -18.19 4.92
C ARG A 106 -3.96 -18.10 4.83
N ILE A 107 -4.47 -18.05 3.62
CA ILE A 107 -5.91 -17.94 3.35
C ILE A 107 -6.44 -19.22 2.74
N SER A 108 -7.70 -19.51 3.02
CA SER A 108 -8.43 -20.63 2.44
C SER A 108 -9.85 -20.20 2.14
N PHE A 109 -10.45 -20.82 1.15
CA PHE A 109 -11.84 -20.59 0.81
C PHE A 109 -12.74 -20.96 1.98
N SER A 110 -13.58 -20.01 2.40
CA SER A 110 -14.48 -20.18 3.54
C SER A 110 -15.89 -20.63 3.14
N GLY A 111 -16.27 -20.45 1.88
CA GLY A 111 -17.62 -20.73 1.37
C GLY A 111 -18.69 -19.83 1.98
N ARG A 112 -18.33 -18.71 2.60
CA ARG A 112 -19.29 -17.78 3.17
C ARG A 112 -20.05 -17.05 2.07
N GLU A 113 -21.30 -16.71 2.35
CA GLU A 113 -22.09 -15.86 1.47
C GLU A 113 -21.42 -14.47 1.35
N GLN A 114 -21.35 -13.96 0.12
CA GLN A 114 -20.75 -12.65 -0.12
C GLN A 114 -21.58 -11.55 0.55
N ASP A 115 -20.91 -10.63 1.22
CA ASP A 115 -21.55 -9.48 1.83
C ASP A 115 -22.11 -8.55 0.74
N GLN A 116 -23.41 -8.37 0.71
CA GLN A 116 -24.11 -7.55 -0.29
C GLN A 116 -23.64 -6.08 -0.36
N TYR A 117 -23.01 -5.59 0.70
CA TYR A 117 -22.48 -4.21 0.77
C TYR A 117 -21.04 -4.11 0.24
N VAL A 118 -20.34 -5.23 0.08
CA VAL A 118 -19.00 -5.26 -0.51
C VAL A 118 -19.12 -5.38 -2.02
N LYS A 119 -18.53 -4.43 -2.72
CA LYS A 119 -18.58 -4.34 -4.18
C LYS A 119 -17.17 -4.27 -4.76
N ARG A 120 -17.01 -4.90 -5.91
CA ARG A 120 -15.79 -4.76 -6.73
C ARG A 120 -15.98 -3.61 -7.71
N ALA A 121 -15.00 -2.73 -7.81
CA ALA A 121 -14.95 -1.70 -8.84
C ALA A 121 -14.59 -2.34 -10.19
N THR A 122 -15.55 -2.42 -11.09
CA THR A 122 -15.40 -3.02 -12.43
C THR A 122 -15.53 -2.00 -13.54
N ASP A 123 -15.89 -0.77 -13.21
CA ASP A 123 -16.09 0.32 -14.12
C ASP A 123 -15.61 1.67 -13.52
N LYS A 124 -15.73 2.73 -14.31
CA LYS A 124 -15.31 4.08 -13.89
C LYS A 124 -16.07 4.59 -12.67
N SER A 125 -17.36 4.27 -12.53
CA SER A 125 -18.17 4.66 -11.38
C SER A 125 -17.71 3.96 -10.11
N GLY A 126 -17.46 2.65 -10.19
CA GLY A 126 -16.91 1.87 -9.08
C GLY A 126 -15.51 2.34 -8.66
N ALA A 127 -14.64 2.69 -9.63
CA ALA A 127 -13.33 3.25 -9.36
C ALA A 127 -13.42 4.59 -8.63
N ALA A 128 -14.36 5.46 -8.99
CA ALA A 128 -14.60 6.73 -8.31
C ALA A 128 -15.11 6.53 -6.86
N LYS A 129 -16.00 5.57 -6.63
CA LYS A 129 -16.46 5.21 -5.28
C LYS A 129 -15.34 4.64 -4.42
N TRP A 130 -14.48 3.80 -5.00
CA TRP A 130 -13.29 3.32 -4.32
C TRP A 130 -12.37 4.48 -3.95
N ALA A 131 -12.12 5.41 -4.89
CA ALA A 131 -11.30 6.60 -4.65
C ALA A 131 -11.85 7.46 -3.51
N GLU A 132 -13.17 7.67 -3.46
CA GLU A 132 -13.82 8.43 -2.38
C GLU A 132 -13.61 7.77 -1.02
N ALA A 133 -13.83 6.44 -0.93
CA ALA A 133 -13.62 5.70 0.32
C ALA A 133 -12.14 5.69 0.75
N ALA A 134 -11.21 5.51 -0.18
CA ALA A 134 -9.78 5.51 0.10
C ALA A 134 -9.31 6.91 0.54
N TRP A 135 -9.62 7.93 -0.26
CA TRP A 135 -9.24 9.32 0.02
C TRP A 135 -9.70 9.78 1.40
N THR A 136 -11.00 9.64 1.69
CA THR A 136 -11.56 10.05 2.98
C THR A 136 -11.13 9.14 4.12
N GLY A 137 -10.92 7.85 3.86
CA GLY A 137 -10.44 6.87 4.83
C GLY A 137 -9.01 7.17 5.33
N PHE A 138 -8.18 7.77 4.48
CA PHE A 138 -6.83 8.27 4.84
C PHE A 138 -6.81 9.74 5.29
N GLY A 139 -7.97 10.35 5.51
CA GLY A 139 -8.08 11.70 6.10
C GLY A 139 -8.18 12.83 5.09
N GLY A 140 -8.30 12.51 3.79
CA GLY A 140 -8.54 13.52 2.77
C GLY A 140 -9.96 14.08 2.85
N GLU A 141 -10.10 15.37 2.48
CA GLU A 141 -11.39 16.05 2.44
C GLU A 141 -12.00 15.98 1.03
N LEU A 142 -13.34 15.96 0.97
CA LEU A 142 -14.04 16.03 -0.31
C LEU A 142 -14.06 17.47 -0.85
N PRO A 143 -14.02 17.66 -2.17
CA PRO A 143 -14.10 16.63 -3.21
C PRO A 143 -12.76 15.88 -3.42
N VAL A 144 -12.84 14.64 -3.88
CA VAL A 144 -11.65 13.86 -4.26
C VAL A 144 -10.90 14.60 -5.36
N PRO A 145 -9.57 14.82 -5.25
CA PRO A 145 -8.77 15.43 -6.30
C PRO A 145 -8.85 14.65 -7.61
N GLU A 146 -8.85 15.36 -8.75
CA GLU A 146 -8.91 14.72 -10.07
C GLU A 146 -7.70 13.80 -10.32
N SER A 147 -6.53 14.15 -9.80
CA SER A 147 -5.35 13.28 -9.84
C SER A 147 -5.58 11.94 -9.16
N TYR A 148 -6.30 11.92 -8.02
CA TYR A 148 -6.61 10.70 -7.29
C TYR A 148 -7.71 9.88 -7.98
N ASN A 149 -8.71 10.55 -8.62
CA ASN A 149 -9.68 9.87 -9.48
C ASN A 149 -9.02 9.21 -10.70
N SER A 150 -8.10 9.91 -11.36
CA SER A 150 -7.33 9.37 -12.48
C SER A 150 -6.45 8.19 -12.04
N PHE A 151 -5.85 8.28 -10.87
CA PHE A 151 -5.08 7.21 -10.26
C PHE A 151 -5.94 5.96 -9.96
N SER A 152 -7.12 6.12 -9.37
CA SER A 152 -8.02 4.99 -9.12
C SER A 152 -8.48 4.32 -10.42
N ALA A 153 -8.73 5.09 -11.46
CA ALA A 153 -9.07 4.56 -12.79
C ALA A 153 -7.89 3.75 -13.38
N TYR A 154 -6.66 4.24 -13.23
CA TYR A 154 -5.46 3.50 -13.61
C TYR A 154 -5.34 2.20 -12.81
N LEU A 155 -5.44 2.25 -11.47
CA LEU A 155 -5.36 1.06 -10.62
C LEU A 155 -6.39 0.00 -11.01
N SER A 156 -7.62 0.41 -11.33
CA SER A 156 -8.68 -0.52 -11.72
C SER A 156 -8.47 -1.13 -13.12
N SER A 157 -7.64 -0.51 -13.96
CA SER A 157 -7.28 -1.02 -15.28
C SER A 157 -6.13 -2.06 -15.25
N CYS A 158 -5.39 -2.15 -14.15
CA CYS A 158 -4.30 -3.11 -14.00
C CYS A 158 -4.89 -4.51 -13.74
N PRO A 159 -4.56 -5.52 -14.54
CA PRO A 159 -5.16 -6.87 -14.41
C PRO A 159 -4.79 -7.57 -13.10
N GLU A 160 -3.65 -7.19 -12.50
CA GLU A 160 -3.19 -7.71 -11.22
C GLU A 160 -4.00 -7.16 -10.04
N ASN A 161 -4.75 -6.08 -10.25
CA ASN A 161 -5.47 -5.36 -9.22
C ASN A 161 -6.96 -5.72 -9.18
N ARG A 162 -7.49 -5.74 -7.97
CA ARG A 162 -8.92 -5.80 -7.71
C ARG A 162 -9.26 -4.79 -6.64
N LEU A 163 -9.99 -3.75 -7.01
CA LEU A 163 -10.42 -2.69 -6.10
C LEU A 163 -11.77 -3.06 -5.50
N TYR A 164 -11.87 -2.99 -4.18
CA TYR A 164 -13.11 -3.27 -3.44
C TYR A 164 -13.47 -2.08 -2.57
N TYR A 165 -14.77 -1.85 -2.44
CA TYR A 165 -15.31 -0.89 -1.47
C TYR A 165 -16.55 -1.46 -0.79
N LEU A 166 -16.79 -1.02 0.45
CA LEU A 166 -18.01 -1.32 1.17
C LEU A 166 -18.90 -0.08 1.14
N GLU A 167 -20.12 -0.25 0.63
CA GLU A 167 -21.08 0.84 0.44
C GLU A 167 -22.35 0.59 1.22
N LYS A 168 -22.85 1.61 1.92
CA LYS A 168 -24.20 1.61 2.50
C LYS A 168 -24.96 2.85 2.04
N GLU A 169 -26.20 2.67 1.63
CA GLU A 169 -27.08 3.78 1.19
C GLU A 169 -26.44 4.68 0.13
N GLY A 170 -25.66 4.11 -0.77
CA GLY A 170 -24.95 4.83 -1.82
C GLY A 170 -23.64 5.51 -1.39
N VAL A 171 -23.29 5.46 -0.10
CA VAL A 171 -22.06 6.07 0.45
C VAL A 171 -20.96 5.03 0.59
N PRO A 172 -19.81 5.18 -0.09
CA PRO A 172 -18.68 4.30 0.06
C PRO A 172 -17.95 4.60 1.39
N LEU A 173 -17.83 3.61 2.26
CA LEU A 173 -17.36 3.76 3.64
C LEU A 173 -16.01 3.11 3.91
N CYS A 174 -15.67 2.06 3.17
CA CYS A 174 -14.38 1.37 3.27
C CYS A 174 -13.82 1.10 1.89
N SER A 175 -12.50 1.08 1.78
CA SER A 175 -11.75 0.74 0.58
C SER A 175 -10.77 -0.39 0.83
N ALA A 176 -10.42 -1.11 -0.22
CA ALA A 176 -9.32 -2.06 -0.26
C ALA A 176 -8.85 -2.27 -1.71
N LEU A 177 -7.57 -2.56 -1.88
CA LEU A 177 -7.00 -3.06 -3.11
C LEU A 177 -6.34 -4.40 -2.84
N LEU A 178 -6.70 -5.41 -3.60
CA LEU A 178 -5.99 -6.67 -3.69
C LEU A 178 -5.06 -6.64 -4.91
N HIS A 179 -3.76 -6.82 -4.69
CA HIS A 179 -2.75 -6.90 -5.74
C HIS A 179 -2.19 -8.32 -5.81
N SER A 180 -2.34 -8.96 -6.96
CA SER A 180 -1.81 -10.31 -7.18
C SER A 180 -0.39 -10.23 -7.72
N ALA A 181 0.55 -10.90 -7.06
CA ALA A 181 1.91 -11.06 -7.55
C ALA A 181 2.42 -12.46 -7.17
N ASP A 182 2.92 -13.18 -8.16
CA ASP A 182 3.45 -14.53 -8.02
C ASP A 182 2.59 -15.44 -7.14
N SER A 183 3.06 -15.77 -5.93
CA SER A 183 2.42 -16.72 -5.01
C SER A 183 1.63 -16.05 -3.90
N SER A 184 1.39 -14.74 -3.98
CA SER A 184 0.74 -13.98 -2.91
C SER A 184 -0.23 -12.91 -3.42
N CYS A 185 -1.16 -12.56 -2.54
CA CYS A 185 -2.09 -11.45 -2.70
C CYS A 185 -1.75 -10.37 -1.67
N GLY A 186 -1.38 -9.19 -2.12
CA GLY A 186 -1.15 -8.03 -1.25
C GLY A 186 -2.44 -7.27 -0.97
N LEU A 187 -2.64 -6.89 0.29
CA LEU A 187 -3.73 -6.01 0.71
C LEU A 187 -3.20 -4.59 0.90
N TYR A 188 -3.69 -3.66 0.08
CA TYR A 188 -3.31 -2.25 0.08
C TYR A 188 -4.54 -1.35 0.16
N TYR A 189 -4.34 -0.07 0.47
CA TYR A 189 -5.41 0.94 0.54
C TYR A 189 -6.61 0.49 1.38
N PHE A 190 -6.32 -0.29 2.45
CA PHE A 190 -7.36 -0.77 3.36
C PHE A 190 -7.69 0.32 4.38
N ALA A 191 -8.76 1.02 4.15
CA ALA A 191 -9.16 2.17 4.94
C ALA A 191 -10.65 2.16 5.25
N THR A 192 -11.03 2.86 6.33
CA THR A 192 -12.42 3.10 6.72
C THR A 192 -12.56 4.57 7.05
N ARG A 193 -13.57 5.23 6.50
CA ARG A 193 -13.90 6.63 6.78
C ARG A 193 -14.00 6.85 8.29
N PRO A 194 -13.47 7.98 8.81
CA PRO A 194 -13.44 8.23 10.26
C PRO A 194 -14.77 8.04 10.96
N GLU A 195 -15.87 8.57 10.38
CA GLU A 195 -17.21 8.48 10.93
C GLU A 195 -17.81 7.08 10.91
N ALA A 196 -17.26 6.18 10.10
CA ALA A 196 -17.71 4.79 9.96
C ALA A 196 -16.84 3.79 10.74
N ARG A 197 -15.82 4.27 11.45
CA ARG A 197 -14.93 3.41 12.26
C ARG A 197 -15.67 2.81 13.46
N ARG A 198 -15.13 1.71 14.00
CA ARG A 198 -15.65 0.99 15.17
C ARG A 198 -17.07 0.42 15.02
N GLN A 199 -17.56 0.31 13.79
CA GLN A 199 -18.87 -0.28 13.44
C GLN A 199 -18.76 -1.70 12.84
N GLY A 200 -17.58 -2.33 12.90
CA GLY A 200 -17.35 -3.67 12.35
C GLY A 200 -17.19 -3.72 10.82
N LEU A 201 -17.25 -2.58 10.12
CA LEU A 201 -17.24 -2.55 8.65
C LEU A 201 -15.92 -3.05 8.04
N ALA A 202 -14.79 -2.70 8.65
CA ALA A 202 -13.48 -3.23 8.25
C ALA A 202 -13.43 -4.75 8.35
N ALA A 203 -14.02 -5.33 9.40
CA ALA A 203 -14.13 -6.77 9.59
C ALA A 203 -14.93 -7.42 8.46
N ARG A 204 -16.09 -6.89 8.15
CA ARG A 204 -16.95 -7.38 7.05
C ARG A 204 -16.24 -7.31 5.70
N LEU A 205 -15.53 -6.21 5.42
CA LEU A 205 -14.74 -6.07 4.19
C LEU A 205 -13.63 -7.12 4.17
N MET A 206 -12.88 -7.31 5.26
CA MET A 206 -11.79 -8.28 5.34
C MET A 206 -12.29 -9.72 5.12
N ASP A 207 -13.43 -10.11 5.71
CA ASP A 207 -14.02 -11.46 5.51
C ASP A 207 -14.28 -11.71 4.02
N SER A 208 -14.88 -10.73 3.32
CA SER A 208 -15.12 -10.81 1.87
C SER A 208 -13.83 -10.86 1.05
N LEU A 209 -12.82 -10.06 1.44
CA LEU A 209 -11.53 -10.02 0.74
C LEU A 209 -10.76 -11.33 0.89
N ALA A 210 -10.75 -11.94 2.08
CA ALA A 210 -10.07 -13.22 2.31
C ALA A 210 -10.70 -14.34 1.46
N ASP A 211 -12.02 -14.37 1.39
CA ASP A 211 -12.74 -15.33 0.54
C ASP A 211 -12.42 -15.10 -0.94
N HIS A 212 -12.52 -13.86 -1.43
CA HIS A 212 -12.18 -13.55 -2.82
C HIS A 212 -10.72 -13.86 -3.16
N ALA A 213 -9.76 -13.52 -2.28
CA ALA A 213 -8.34 -13.78 -2.50
C ALA A 213 -8.03 -15.28 -2.56
N SER A 214 -8.76 -16.11 -1.81
CA SER A 214 -8.56 -17.58 -1.79
C SER A 214 -8.81 -18.27 -3.13
N HIS A 215 -9.51 -17.61 -4.05
CA HIS A 215 -9.72 -18.14 -5.40
C HIS A 215 -8.47 -18.05 -6.31
N PHE A 216 -7.47 -17.26 -5.94
CA PHE A 216 -6.29 -17.03 -6.78
C PHE A 216 -4.96 -16.96 -6.00
N SER A 217 -5.00 -17.06 -4.67
CA SER A 217 -3.79 -17.10 -3.83
C SER A 217 -4.05 -17.89 -2.55
N GLU A 218 -2.99 -18.52 -2.02
CA GLU A 218 -3.02 -19.14 -0.69
C GLU A 218 -2.45 -18.24 0.40
N ASN A 219 -1.78 -17.15 0.02
CA ASN A 219 -1.09 -16.27 0.95
C ASN A 219 -1.53 -14.82 0.75
N MET A 220 -1.90 -14.16 1.84
CA MET A 220 -2.16 -12.73 1.87
C MET A 220 -1.06 -12.04 2.65
N VAL A 221 -0.57 -10.92 2.11
CA VAL A 221 0.46 -10.09 2.74
C VAL A 221 0.00 -8.65 2.84
N LEU A 222 0.49 -7.91 3.82
CA LEU A 222 0.20 -6.50 4.00
C LEU A 222 1.28 -5.78 4.79
N LEU A 223 1.24 -4.47 4.76
CA LEU A 223 2.02 -3.58 5.61
C LEU A 223 1.06 -2.83 6.54
N ALA A 224 1.16 -3.08 7.84
CA ALA A 224 0.26 -2.56 8.85
C ALA A 224 0.92 -1.47 9.68
N THR A 225 0.20 -0.38 9.95
CA THR A 225 0.55 0.53 11.05
C THR A 225 0.52 -0.21 12.38
N GLU A 226 1.17 0.31 13.40
CA GLU A 226 1.16 -0.31 14.74
C GLU A 226 -0.27 -0.50 15.27
N MET A 227 -1.11 0.49 15.08
CA MET A 227 -2.53 0.42 15.48
C MET A 227 -3.30 -0.63 14.69
N GLY A 228 -3.07 -0.73 13.38
CA GLY A 228 -3.72 -1.72 12.50
C GLY A 228 -3.27 -3.16 12.76
N ALA A 229 -2.02 -3.35 13.17
CA ALA A 229 -1.44 -4.68 13.39
C ALA A 229 -2.23 -5.53 14.40
N LYS A 230 -2.83 -4.91 15.43
CA LYS A 230 -3.68 -5.63 16.40
C LYS A 230 -4.93 -6.23 15.73
N MET A 231 -5.57 -5.47 14.85
CA MET A 231 -6.73 -5.95 14.09
C MET A 231 -6.33 -7.12 13.19
N TYR A 232 -5.25 -6.99 12.44
CA TYR A 232 -4.78 -8.05 11.53
C TYR A 232 -4.37 -9.32 12.27
N LYS A 233 -3.74 -9.22 13.44
CA LYS A 233 -3.44 -10.38 14.30
C LYS A 233 -4.70 -11.16 14.69
N ASN A 234 -5.81 -10.47 14.97
CA ASN A 234 -7.08 -11.12 15.29
C ASN A 234 -7.67 -11.87 14.09
N TYR A 235 -7.27 -11.51 12.85
CA TYR A 235 -7.63 -12.23 11.63
C TYR A 235 -6.73 -13.43 11.35
N GLY A 236 -5.64 -13.60 12.06
CA GLY A 236 -4.67 -14.68 11.85
C GLY A 236 -3.42 -14.27 11.10
N PHE A 237 -3.22 -12.96 10.84
CA PHE A 237 -1.95 -12.48 10.31
C PHE A 237 -0.83 -12.60 11.36
N THR A 238 0.33 -13.04 10.92
CA THR A 238 1.57 -13.11 11.69
C THR A 238 2.56 -12.05 11.23
N GLY A 239 3.33 -11.49 12.18
CA GLY A 239 4.38 -10.53 11.85
C GLY A 239 5.57 -11.20 11.18
N LEU A 240 6.11 -10.56 10.17
CA LEU A 240 7.30 -11.01 9.43
C LEU A 240 8.52 -10.17 9.79
N MET A 241 8.41 -8.86 9.65
CA MET A 241 9.47 -7.90 9.92
C MET A 241 8.90 -6.51 10.18
N ARG A 242 9.72 -5.61 10.73
CA ARG A 242 9.43 -4.19 10.79
C ARG A 242 9.96 -3.48 9.55
N VAL A 243 9.26 -2.43 9.14
CA VAL A 243 9.64 -1.54 8.05
C VAL A 243 9.59 -0.12 8.61
N SER A 244 10.75 0.53 8.68
CA SER A 244 10.82 1.93 9.11
C SER A 244 10.42 2.85 7.97
N VAL A 245 9.58 3.83 8.28
CA VAL A 245 9.13 4.85 7.34
C VAL A 245 9.77 6.18 7.72
N LEU A 246 10.53 6.75 6.79
CA LEU A 246 11.20 8.03 6.98
C LEU A 246 10.60 9.08 6.04
N SER A 247 10.51 10.30 6.53
CA SER A 247 10.12 11.46 5.74
C SER A 247 10.84 12.72 6.23
N GLY A 248 10.98 13.69 5.34
CA GLY A 248 11.44 15.03 5.66
C GLY A 248 10.33 15.97 6.12
N SER A 249 9.07 15.57 5.97
CA SER A 249 7.88 16.31 6.41
C SER A 249 7.12 15.54 7.50
N ASP A 250 6.27 16.26 8.25
CA ASP A 250 5.41 15.65 9.26
C ASP A 250 4.13 15.03 8.68
N ASP A 251 3.96 15.13 7.36
CA ASP A 251 2.78 14.67 6.61
C ASP A 251 2.94 13.19 6.19
N ILE A 252 2.76 12.27 7.15
CA ILE A 252 2.63 10.83 6.89
C ILE A 252 1.31 10.31 7.47
#